data_682212ac10869891debf7a85565830dd
#
_entry.id   682212ac10869891debf7a85565830dd
#
_cell.length_a   1.000
_cell.length_b   1.000
_cell.length_c   1.000
_cell.angle_alpha   90.00
_cell.angle_beta   90.00
_cell.angle_gamma   90.00
#
_symmetry.space_group_name_H-M   'P 1'
#
loop_
_entity.id
_entity.type
_entity.pdbx_description
1 polymer ?
#
loop_
_entity_poly.entity_id
_entity_poly.type
_entity_poly.pdbx_seq_one_letter_code
_entity_poly.pdbx_strand_id
1 'polypeptide(L)'
;MEYISRIVDDVIDRKTEAFNAVSITGPKGCGKTRTARERCKTVIEFQDEDKREGYLAVAETAPKLFLKNPKPILFDEWQDAPKIWGTIRKACDDNPESVGEFYLTGSSSKKINTPHTGTGRITEVTMYPMTLFETGESNGSISLFKLLEDEAYDIDGLTTDIKLEDLFFAVCRGGWPRCMALSKDSAKLEIAKDYYRQIYQKDISAIDGVNRNPEWARTLLWSYARNMATTAKRKNIFSDRKSV
;
A
#
# COMPACT_ATOMS: atom_id res chain seq x y z
N MET A 1 -0.34 9.06 -17.25
CA MET A 1 -1.10 9.73 -16.17
C MET A 1 -0.11 10.45 -15.27
N GLU A 2 -0.35 11.71 -14.98
CA GLU A 2 0.41 12.49 -14.02
C GLU A 2 0.28 11.88 -12.62
N TYR A 3 1.30 12.07 -11.76
CA TYR A 3 1.24 11.59 -10.40
C TYR A 3 0.22 12.41 -9.59
N ILE A 4 -0.66 11.72 -8.90
CA ILE A 4 -1.59 12.34 -7.96
C ILE A 4 -0.93 12.29 -6.59
N SER A 5 -0.68 13.44 -5.99
CA SER A 5 -0.10 13.54 -4.65
C SER A 5 -0.94 12.76 -3.62
N ARG A 6 -0.26 12.08 -2.71
CA ARG A 6 -0.87 11.24 -1.70
C ARG A 6 -0.66 11.83 -0.31
N ILE A 7 -1.62 11.65 0.57
CA ILE A 7 -1.48 12.06 1.99
C ILE A 7 -0.23 11.42 2.62
N VAL A 8 0.10 10.20 2.19
CA VAL A 8 1.27 9.49 2.67
C VAL A 8 2.60 10.10 2.22
N ASP A 9 2.62 10.98 1.22
CA ASP A 9 3.83 11.62 0.71
C ASP A 9 4.56 12.40 1.81
N ASP A 10 3.83 13.23 2.56
CA ASP A 10 4.40 13.99 3.68
C ASP A 10 4.96 13.08 4.79
N VAL A 11 4.36 11.91 4.99
CA VAL A 11 4.85 10.93 5.97
C VAL A 11 6.15 10.31 5.48
N ILE A 12 6.22 9.94 4.19
CA ILE A 12 7.43 9.38 3.58
C ILE A 12 8.55 10.40 3.64
N ASP A 13 8.30 11.65 3.25
CA ASP A 13 9.30 12.71 3.18
C ASP A 13 9.89 13.00 4.57
N ARG A 14 9.07 13.15 5.61
CA ARG A 14 9.55 13.28 7.00
C ARG A 14 10.36 12.07 7.48
N LYS A 15 9.98 10.85 7.08
CA LYS A 15 10.73 9.65 7.47
C LYS A 15 12.07 9.57 6.76
N THR A 16 12.16 10.02 5.52
CA THR A 16 13.43 10.04 4.77
C THR A 16 14.41 11.12 5.24
N GLU A 17 13.97 12.06 6.04
CA GLU A 17 14.87 13.00 6.74
C GLU A 17 15.58 12.37 7.95
N ALA A 18 15.01 11.27 8.50
CA ALA A 18 15.50 10.63 9.71
C ALA A 18 16.08 9.22 9.48
N PHE A 19 15.68 8.55 8.41
CA PHE A 19 16.07 7.17 8.12
C PHE A 19 16.69 7.06 6.73
N ASN A 20 17.71 6.21 6.60
CA ASN A 20 18.34 5.97 5.32
C ASN A 20 17.48 5.12 4.37
N ALA A 21 16.61 4.27 4.90
CA ALA A 21 15.75 3.42 4.12
C ALA A 21 14.29 3.47 4.58
N VAL A 22 13.35 3.48 3.62
CA VAL A 22 11.91 3.43 3.84
C VAL A 22 11.30 2.23 3.12
N SER A 23 10.59 1.39 3.86
CA SER A 23 9.80 0.27 3.32
C SER A 23 8.32 0.68 3.23
N ILE A 24 7.79 0.76 2.01
CA ILE A 24 6.40 1.10 1.75
C ILE A 24 5.61 -0.19 1.53
N THR A 25 4.75 -0.51 2.47
CA THR A 25 3.86 -1.68 2.43
C THR A 25 2.42 -1.27 2.14
N GLY A 26 1.58 -2.22 1.76
CA GLY A 26 0.16 -1.95 1.52
C GLY A 26 -0.47 -2.88 0.48
N PRO A 27 -1.79 -2.75 0.23
CA PRO A 27 -2.51 -3.59 -0.71
C PRO A 27 -1.94 -3.51 -2.13
N LYS A 28 -2.13 -4.57 -2.91
CA LYS A 28 -1.78 -4.56 -4.34
C LYS A 28 -2.54 -3.45 -5.07
N GLY A 29 -1.87 -2.75 -5.98
CA GLY A 29 -2.50 -1.72 -6.81
C GLY A 29 -2.82 -0.40 -6.10
N CYS A 30 -2.48 -0.19 -4.81
CA CYS A 30 -2.72 1.07 -4.11
C CYS A 30 -1.76 2.22 -4.51
N GLY A 31 -0.71 1.93 -5.31
CA GLY A 31 0.18 2.94 -5.87
C GLY A 31 1.61 2.99 -5.29
N LYS A 32 2.02 2.02 -4.45
CA LYS A 32 3.34 1.99 -3.77
C LYS A 32 4.52 2.27 -4.70
N THR A 33 4.64 1.47 -5.76
CA THR A 33 5.71 1.60 -6.77
C THR A 33 5.72 2.98 -7.40
N ARG A 34 4.54 3.52 -7.76
CA ARG A 34 4.45 4.85 -8.36
C ARG A 34 4.88 5.94 -7.38
N THR A 35 4.43 5.91 -6.14
CA THR A 35 4.79 6.86 -5.09
C THR A 35 6.30 6.82 -4.78
N ALA A 36 6.90 5.64 -4.68
CA ALA A 36 8.35 5.51 -4.48
C ALA A 36 9.15 5.99 -5.69
N ARG A 37 8.68 5.70 -6.90
CA ARG A 37 9.35 6.05 -8.16
C ARG A 37 9.49 7.57 -8.35
N GLU A 38 8.56 8.38 -7.87
CA GLU A 38 8.65 9.85 -7.92
C GLU A 38 9.87 10.41 -7.15
N ARG A 39 10.43 9.64 -6.24
CA ARG A 39 11.54 10.03 -5.36
C ARG A 39 12.88 9.40 -5.76
N CYS A 40 12.88 8.42 -6.64
CA CYS A 40 14.05 7.60 -6.91
C CYS A 40 14.69 7.90 -8.27
N LYS A 41 16.03 7.90 -8.31
CA LYS A 41 16.80 8.03 -9.56
C LYS A 41 17.02 6.69 -10.23
N THR A 42 17.11 5.61 -9.44
CA THR A 42 17.27 4.25 -9.95
C THR A 42 16.09 3.41 -9.48
N VAL A 43 15.56 2.58 -10.38
CA VAL A 43 14.49 1.64 -10.09
C VAL A 43 14.92 0.23 -10.47
N ILE A 44 14.84 -0.69 -9.51
CA ILE A 44 15.15 -2.12 -9.67
C ILE A 44 13.86 -2.87 -9.39
N GLU A 45 13.25 -3.40 -10.47
CA GLU A 45 11.98 -4.11 -10.43
C GLU A 45 12.24 -5.62 -10.52
N PHE A 46 12.09 -6.33 -9.41
CA PHE A 46 12.30 -7.79 -9.38
C PHE A 46 11.23 -8.60 -10.10
N GLN A 47 10.18 -7.95 -10.59
CA GLN A 47 9.11 -8.56 -11.40
C GLN A 47 9.13 -8.14 -12.88
N ASP A 48 10.13 -7.35 -13.30
CA ASP A 48 10.35 -7.03 -14.72
C ASP A 48 10.81 -8.29 -15.45
N GLU A 49 9.97 -8.88 -16.27
CA GLU A 49 10.21 -10.19 -16.91
C GLU A 49 11.52 -10.21 -17.72
N ASP A 50 11.88 -9.12 -18.37
CA ASP A 50 13.10 -9.02 -19.20
C ASP A 50 14.39 -9.02 -18.36
N LYS A 51 14.34 -8.53 -17.11
CA LYS A 51 15.51 -8.34 -16.24
C LYS A 51 15.50 -9.23 -15.01
N ARG A 52 14.38 -9.89 -14.75
CA ARG A 52 14.14 -10.63 -13.51
C ARG A 52 15.24 -11.60 -13.17
N GLU A 53 15.61 -12.48 -14.12
CA GLU A 53 16.64 -13.51 -13.87
C GLU A 53 17.98 -12.88 -13.52
N GLY A 54 18.42 -11.87 -14.25
CA GLY A 54 19.66 -11.13 -13.98
C GLY A 54 19.63 -10.43 -12.61
N TYR A 55 18.53 -9.75 -12.29
CA TYR A 55 18.40 -9.08 -11.00
C TYR A 55 18.38 -10.06 -9.83
N LEU A 56 17.70 -11.18 -9.94
CA LEU A 56 17.66 -12.19 -8.90
C LEU A 56 19.02 -12.86 -8.73
N ALA A 57 19.76 -13.15 -9.80
CA ALA A 57 21.11 -13.69 -9.75
C ALA A 57 22.10 -12.73 -9.04
N VAL A 58 22.03 -11.43 -9.36
CA VAL A 58 22.84 -10.41 -8.70
C VAL A 58 22.41 -10.24 -7.23
N ALA A 59 21.12 -10.23 -6.93
CA ALA A 59 20.63 -10.14 -5.56
C ALA A 59 21.09 -11.31 -4.70
N GLU A 60 21.23 -12.50 -5.28
CA GLU A 60 21.66 -13.70 -4.59
C GLU A 60 23.18 -13.74 -4.36
N THR A 61 23.99 -13.36 -5.37
CA THR A 61 25.44 -13.55 -5.37
C THR A 61 26.23 -12.30 -4.97
N ALA A 62 25.79 -11.12 -5.39
CA ALA A 62 26.53 -9.87 -5.22
C ALA A 62 25.58 -8.64 -5.02
N PRO A 63 24.65 -8.66 -4.05
CA PRO A 63 23.61 -7.64 -3.90
C PRO A 63 24.16 -6.21 -3.70
N LYS A 64 25.38 -6.08 -3.18
CA LYS A 64 26.07 -4.78 -3.03
C LYS A 64 26.31 -4.05 -4.36
N LEU A 65 26.28 -4.75 -5.49
CA LEU A 65 26.41 -4.09 -6.81
C LEU A 65 25.28 -3.11 -7.08
N PHE A 66 24.07 -3.40 -6.61
CA PHE A 66 22.95 -2.47 -6.75
C PHE A 66 23.18 -1.14 -6.05
N LEU A 67 23.94 -1.13 -4.94
CA LEU A 67 24.19 0.08 -4.15
C LEU A 67 25.13 1.07 -4.85
N LYS A 68 25.77 0.67 -5.97
CA LYS A 68 26.63 1.53 -6.78
C LYS A 68 25.83 2.42 -7.74
N ASN A 69 24.55 2.15 -7.92
CA ASN A 69 23.68 2.96 -8.77
C ASN A 69 23.39 4.34 -8.15
N PRO A 70 23.01 5.34 -8.98
CA PRO A 70 22.60 6.65 -8.49
C PRO A 70 21.45 6.56 -7.48
N LYS A 71 21.62 7.22 -6.34
CA LYS A 71 20.64 7.26 -5.26
C LYS A 71 19.72 8.46 -5.38
N PRO A 72 18.49 8.40 -4.85
CA PRO A 72 17.84 7.27 -4.17
C PRO A 72 17.53 6.09 -5.09
N ILE A 73 17.54 4.86 -4.53
CA ILE A 73 17.30 3.60 -5.24
C ILE A 73 16.00 2.98 -4.74
N LEU A 74 15.10 2.64 -5.67
CA LEU A 74 13.91 1.82 -5.40
C LEU A 74 14.19 0.34 -5.68
N PHE A 75 13.89 -0.50 -4.71
CA PHE A 75 13.80 -1.95 -4.84
C PHE A 75 12.33 -2.36 -4.82
N ASP A 76 11.74 -2.53 -6.00
CA ASP A 76 10.32 -2.85 -6.13
C ASP A 76 10.08 -4.35 -6.00
N GLU A 77 9.08 -4.71 -5.17
CA GLU A 77 8.75 -6.09 -4.76
C GLU A 77 9.98 -6.82 -4.19
N TRP A 78 10.71 -6.15 -3.29
CA TRP A 78 11.98 -6.62 -2.69
C TRP A 78 11.88 -8.02 -2.03
N GLN A 79 10.68 -8.45 -1.64
CA GLN A 79 10.45 -9.78 -1.06
C GLN A 79 10.78 -10.93 -2.02
N ASP A 80 10.85 -10.66 -3.33
CA ASP A 80 11.30 -11.65 -4.30
C ASP A 80 12.83 -11.81 -4.28
N ALA A 81 13.55 -10.89 -3.63
CA ALA A 81 15.01 -10.90 -3.42
C ALA A 81 15.37 -10.61 -1.95
N PRO A 82 15.07 -11.50 -0.99
CA PRO A 82 15.15 -11.21 0.45
C PRO A 82 16.52 -10.76 0.98
N LYS A 83 17.62 -11.13 0.31
CA LYS A 83 18.99 -10.70 0.68
C LYS A 83 19.18 -9.18 0.57
N ILE A 84 18.36 -8.49 -0.22
CA ILE A 84 18.38 -7.03 -0.37
C ILE A 84 18.13 -6.35 0.98
N TRP A 85 17.20 -6.86 1.79
CA TRP A 85 16.93 -6.33 3.13
C TRP A 85 18.18 -6.26 4.01
N GLY A 86 18.91 -7.39 4.12
CA GLY A 86 20.14 -7.46 4.89
C GLY A 86 21.24 -6.57 4.31
N THR A 87 21.31 -6.45 2.99
CA THR A 87 22.28 -5.60 2.30
C THR A 87 22.06 -4.13 2.57
N ILE A 88 20.79 -3.66 2.49
CA ILE A 88 20.42 -2.28 2.79
C ILE A 88 20.65 -1.99 4.27
N ARG A 89 20.21 -2.89 5.18
CA ARG A 89 20.45 -2.72 6.61
C ARG A 89 21.94 -2.52 6.91
N LYS A 90 22.81 -3.33 6.29
CA LYS A 90 24.24 -3.17 6.46
C LYS A 90 24.76 -1.85 5.86
N ALA A 91 24.25 -1.42 4.72
CA ALA A 91 24.62 -0.13 4.14
C ALA A 91 24.24 1.06 5.05
N CYS A 92 23.10 0.97 5.74
CA CYS A 92 22.72 1.95 6.76
C CYS A 92 23.67 1.93 7.96
N ASP A 93 24.12 0.74 8.40
CA ASP A 93 25.11 0.62 9.48
C ASP A 93 26.49 1.18 9.08
N ASP A 94 26.90 0.96 7.83
CA ASP A 94 28.18 1.42 7.30
C ASP A 94 28.19 2.97 7.04
N ASN A 95 27.04 3.60 6.89
CA ASN A 95 26.87 5.04 6.64
C ASN A 95 25.72 5.63 7.49
N PRO A 96 25.91 5.80 8.80
CA PRO A 96 24.84 6.22 9.72
C PRO A 96 24.36 7.65 9.50
N GLU A 97 25.15 8.49 8.86
CA GLU A 97 24.82 9.90 8.53
C GLU A 97 23.93 10.03 7.29
N SER A 98 23.82 8.96 6.47
CA SER A 98 23.05 9.00 5.24
C SER A 98 21.54 8.85 5.51
N VAL A 99 20.72 9.59 4.77
CA VAL A 99 19.26 9.55 4.87
C VAL A 99 18.62 9.48 3.48
N GLY A 100 17.46 8.83 3.38
CA GLY A 100 16.63 8.82 2.18
C GLY A 100 17.24 8.12 0.95
N GLU A 101 18.24 7.27 1.11
CA GLU A 101 18.93 6.65 -0.03
C GLU A 101 18.22 5.45 -0.63
N PHE A 102 17.37 4.76 0.16
CA PHE A 102 16.77 3.49 -0.26
C PHE A 102 15.26 3.46 -0.01
N TYR A 103 14.55 3.01 -1.02
CA TYR A 103 13.11 2.75 -0.97
C TYR A 103 12.87 1.28 -1.29
N LEU A 104 12.02 0.64 -0.50
CA LEU A 104 11.59 -0.73 -0.72
C LEU A 104 10.07 -0.75 -0.85
N THR A 105 9.54 -1.41 -1.85
CA THR A 105 8.10 -1.64 -1.93
C THR A 105 7.80 -3.12 -1.86
N GLY A 106 6.72 -3.46 -1.19
CA GLY A 106 6.28 -4.83 -1.07
C GLY A 106 4.80 -4.95 -0.77
N SER A 107 4.22 -6.07 -1.17
CA SER A 107 2.84 -6.40 -0.85
C SER A 107 2.70 -6.83 0.62
N SER A 108 1.74 -6.26 1.36
CA SER A 108 1.44 -6.63 2.74
C SER A 108 0.95 -8.08 2.90
N SER A 109 0.63 -8.76 1.79
CA SER A 109 0.12 -10.14 1.81
C SER A 109 1.20 -11.21 2.01
N LYS A 110 2.49 -10.89 1.81
CA LYS A 110 3.58 -11.85 2.01
C LYS A 110 4.27 -11.60 3.36
N LYS A 111 4.16 -12.54 4.29
CA LYS A 111 5.02 -12.56 5.48
C LYS A 111 6.44 -12.93 5.05
N ILE A 112 7.37 -12.02 5.23
CA ILE A 112 8.77 -12.26 4.93
C ILE A 112 9.49 -12.50 6.25
N ASN A 113 10.09 -13.67 6.39
CA ASN A 113 11.00 -13.94 7.48
C ASN A 113 12.34 -13.29 7.16
N THR A 114 12.53 -12.06 7.57
CA THR A 114 13.84 -11.44 7.57
C THR A 114 14.62 -11.92 8.79
N PRO A 115 15.90 -12.33 8.64
CA PRO A 115 16.69 -12.82 9.76
C PRO A 115 17.00 -11.72 10.80
N HIS A 116 16.78 -10.46 10.44
CA HIS A 116 17.00 -9.29 11.31
C HIS A 116 15.92 -8.25 11.12
N THR A 117 15.50 -7.61 12.21
CA THR A 117 14.63 -6.45 12.16
C THR A 117 15.36 -5.25 11.53
N GLY A 118 14.61 -4.39 10.86
CA GLY A 118 15.13 -3.12 10.31
C GLY A 118 15.21 -1.99 11.33
N THR A 119 14.92 -2.24 12.60
CA THR A 119 14.75 -1.23 13.64
C THR A 119 15.92 -0.24 13.68
N GLY A 120 15.59 1.04 13.61
CA GLY A 120 16.56 2.15 13.63
C GLY A 120 17.29 2.41 12.29
N ARG A 121 17.10 1.59 11.25
CA ARG A 121 17.75 1.71 9.92
C ARG A 121 16.72 1.83 8.81
N ILE A 122 15.75 0.92 8.80
CA ILE A 122 14.68 0.85 7.82
C ILE A 122 13.38 1.17 8.55
N THR A 123 12.73 2.26 8.16
CA THR A 123 11.40 2.60 8.68
C THR A 123 10.31 2.05 7.79
N GLU A 124 9.15 1.77 8.35
CA GLU A 124 8.02 1.25 7.60
C GLU A 124 6.91 2.30 7.47
N VAL A 125 6.30 2.35 6.29
CA VAL A 125 5.13 3.18 5.97
C VAL A 125 4.08 2.30 5.34
N THR A 126 2.88 2.28 5.92
CA THR A 126 1.74 1.59 5.33
C THR A 126 0.97 2.55 4.43
N MET A 127 0.87 2.19 3.15
CA MET A 127 0.11 2.93 2.17
C MET A 127 -1.26 2.28 1.94
N TYR A 128 -2.31 3.08 1.98
CA TYR A 128 -3.69 2.67 1.74
C TYR A 128 -4.15 3.06 0.33
N PRO A 129 -5.29 2.53 -0.17
CA PRO A 129 -5.96 3.09 -1.34
C PRO A 129 -6.26 4.59 -1.16
N MET A 130 -6.55 5.28 -2.27
CA MET A 130 -6.81 6.72 -2.26
C MET A 130 -8.06 7.07 -1.46
N THR A 131 -7.97 8.16 -0.71
CA THR A 131 -9.09 8.78 -0.01
C THR A 131 -9.92 9.63 -0.96
N LEU A 132 -11.12 10.05 -0.54
CA LEU A 132 -11.95 11.00 -1.29
C LEU A 132 -11.25 12.36 -1.50
N PHE A 133 -10.38 12.74 -0.58
CA PHE A 133 -9.57 13.95 -0.71
C PHE A 133 -8.53 13.82 -1.83
N GLU A 134 -7.78 12.71 -1.86
CA GLU A 134 -6.79 12.43 -2.90
C GLU A 134 -7.40 12.24 -4.29
N THR A 135 -8.66 11.79 -4.37
CA THR A 135 -9.40 11.65 -5.63
C THR A 135 -10.09 12.94 -6.07
N GLY A 136 -10.02 13.99 -5.26
CA GLY A 136 -10.64 15.30 -5.55
C GLY A 136 -12.14 15.35 -5.32
N GLU A 137 -12.72 14.33 -4.71
CA GLU A 137 -14.18 14.25 -4.42
C GLU A 137 -14.52 14.90 -3.07
N SER A 138 -13.58 15.01 -2.15
CA SER A 138 -13.72 15.77 -0.92
C SER A 138 -13.07 17.15 -1.06
N ASN A 139 -13.76 18.19 -0.63
CA ASN A 139 -13.24 19.56 -0.60
C ASN A 139 -12.25 19.83 0.54
N GLY A 140 -12.05 18.87 1.46
CA GLY A 140 -11.13 19.00 2.57
C GLY A 140 -11.52 20.05 3.61
N SER A 141 -12.75 20.51 3.62
CA SER A 141 -13.22 21.57 4.53
C SER A 141 -13.17 21.17 6.00
N ILE A 142 -13.21 19.88 6.31
CA ILE A 142 -13.06 19.36 7.68
C ILE A 142 -11.78 18.56 7.79
N SER A 143 -10.94 18.92 8.75
CA SER A 143 -9.72 18.19 9.10
C SER A 143 -9.83 17.65 10.52
N LEU A 144 -9.73 16.32 10.66
CA LEU A 144 -9.71 15.68 11.98
C LEU A 144 -8.52 16.16 12.83
N PHE A 145 -7.38 16.44 12.19
CA PHE A 145 -6.20 16.97 12.86
C PHE A 145 -6.49 18.35 13.48
N LYS A 146 -7.09 19.26 12.71
CA LYS A 146 -7.49 20.57 13.21
C LYS A 146 -8.51 20.49 14.34
N LEU A 147 -9.48 19.57 14.24
CA LEU A 147 -10.46 19.33 15.30
C LEU A 147 -9.83 18.87 16.62
N LEU A 148 -8.67 18.24 16.57
CA LEU A 148 -7.96 17.75 17.77
C LEU A 148 -7.00 18.79 18.35
N GLU A 149 -6.47 19.70 17.52
CA GLU A 149 -5.46 20.67 17.94
C GLU A 149 -6.03 22.06 18.24
N ASP A 150 -7.13 22.42 17.61
CA ASP A 150 -7.72 23.77 17.70
C ASP A 150 -9.14 23.67 18.25
N GLU A 151 -9.30 23.98 19.54
CA GLU A 151 -10.61 24.00 20.22
C GLU A 151 -11.57 25.04 19.61
N ALA A 152 -11.05 26.05 18.89
CA ALA A 152 -11.84 27.08 18.23
C ALA A 152 -12.21 26.72 16.77
N TYR A 153 -11.79 25.54 16.27
CA TYR A 153 -12.09 25.11 14.91
C TYR A 153 -13.56 24.79 14.76
N ASP A 154 -14.29 25.76 14.21
CA ASP A 154 -15.73 25.68 13.97
C ASP A 154 -16.02 24.88 12.69
N ILE A 155 -16.90 23.90 12.80
CA ILE A 155 -17.38 23.08 11.68
C ILE A 155 -18.86 23.34 11.35
N ASP A 156 -19.53 24.22 12.08
CA ASP A 156 -20.93 24.53 11.84
C ASP A 156 -21.12 25.21 10.48
N GLY A 157 -22.13 24.76 9.75
CA GLY A 157 -22.45 25.30 8.43
C GLY A 157 -21.52 24.85 7.29
N LEU A 158 -20.50 24.04 7.55
CA LEU A 158 -19.67 23.46 6.49
C LEU A 158 -20.48 22.44 5.68
N THR A 159 -20.36 22.53 4.35
CA THR A 159 -21.07 21.69 3.40
C THR A 159 -20.10 20.95 2.48
N THR A 160 -20.62 19.95 1.80
CA THR A 160 -19.92 19.22 0.73
C THR A 160 -20.78 19.21 -0.52
N ASP A 161 -20.12 19.28 -1.69
CA ASP A 161 -20.79 19.19 -2.99
C ASP A 161 -21.01 17.74 -3.45
N ILE A 162 -20.43 16.75 -2.73
CA ILE A 162 -20.61 15.34 -3.08
C ILE A 162 -22.06 14.90 -2.84
N LYS A 163 -22.71 14.40 -3.87
CA LYS A 163 -24.06 13.83 -3.75
C LYS A 163 -24.00 12.44 -3.13
N LEU A 164 -25.09 12.02 -2.54
CA LEU A 164 -25.17 10.70 -1.88
C LEU A 164 -24.93 9.55 -2.87
N GLU A 165 -25.42 9.67 -4.10
CA GLU A 165 -25.22 8.71 -5.17
C GLU A 165 -23.72 8.60 -5.54
N ASP A 166 -23.02 9.72 -5.63
CA ASP A 166 -21.60 9.78 -5.94
C ASP A 166 -20.76 9.16 -4.80
N LEU A 167 -21.18 9.40 -3.55
CA LEU A 167 -20.57 8.77 -2.38
C LEU A 167 -20.73 7.23 -2.41
N PHE A 168 -21.93 6.74 -2.69
CA PHE A 168 -22.18 5.31 -2.85
C PHE A 168 -21.36 4.71 -3.99
N PHE A 169 -21.28 5.43 -5.11
CA PHE A 169 -20.45 5.02 -6.23
C PHE A 169 -18.97 4.94 -5.82
N ALA A 170 -18.44 5.95 -5.13
CA ALA A 170 -17.05 5.99 -4.65
C ALA A 170 -16.75 4.82 -3.70
N VAL A 171 -17.66 4.47 -2.79
CA VAL A 171 -17.55 3.29 -1.91
C VAL A 171 -17.47 2.00 -2.71
N CYS A 172 -18.32 1.84 -3.74
CA CYS A 172 -18.34 0.63 -4.58
C CYS A 172 -17.10 0.51 -5.49
N ARG A 173 -16.63 1.64 -6.03
CA ARG A 173 -15.45 1.72 -6.89
C ARG A 173 -14.17 1.46 -6.10
N GLY A 174 -14.11 1.90 -4.84
CA GLY A 174 -12.91 1.93 -4.03
C GLY A 174 -11.89 3.01 -4.44
N GLY A 175 -10.81 3.11 -3.67
CA GLY A 175 -9.75 4.13 -3.85
C GLY A 175 -8.56 3.65 -4.70
N TRP A 176 -8.79 2.85 -5.74
CA TRP A 176 -7.70 2.35 -6.60
C TRP A 176 -7.25 3.42 -7.59
N PRO A 177 -5.95 3.82 -7.61
CA PRO A 177 -5.45 4.85 -8.54
C PRO A 177 -5.79 4.59 -10.00
N ARG A 178 -5.85 3.33 -10.42
CA ARG A 178 -6.24 2.96 -11.79
C ARG A 178 -7.66 3.44 -12.14
N CYS A 179 -8.58 3.51 -11.17
CA CYS A 179 -9.93 4.02 -11.40
C CYS A 179 -9.94 5.48 -11.83
N MET A 180 -8.95 6.27 -11.38
CA MET A 180 -8.84 7.69 -11.72
C MET A 180 -8.46 7.92 -13.19
N ALA A 181 -7.83 6.93 -13.83
CA ALA A 181 -7.48 6.99 -15.25
C ALA A 181 -8.62 6.65 -16.21
N LEU A 182 -9.75 6.19 -15.69
CA LEU A 182 -10.88 5.72 -16.50
C LEU A 182 -12.01 6.73 -16.51
N SER A 183 -12.62 6.94 -17.69
CA SER A 183 -13.78 7.82 -17.86
C SER A 183 -15.12 7.12 -17.59
N LYS A 184 -15.21 5.81 -17.90
CA LYS A 184 -16.47 5.06 -17.78
C LYS A 184 -16.64 4.47 -16.39
N ASP A 185 -17.75 4.76 -15.73
CA ASP A 185 -18.06 4.26 -14.38
C ASP A 185 -18.22 2.76 -14.31
N SER A 186 -18.80 2.14 -15.34
CA SER A 186 -18.86 0.68 -15.42
C SER A 186 -17.47 0.03 -15.41
N ALA A 187 -16.49 0.62 -16.09
CA ALA A 187 -15.12 0.12 -16.10
C ALA A 187 -14.41 0.29 -14.75
N LYS A 188 -14.69 1.38 -14.02
CA LYS A 188 -14.18 1.58 -12.65
C LYS A 188 -14.71 0.51 -11.69
N LEU A 189 -16.00 0.16 -11.79
CA LEU A 189 -16.60 -0.89 -10.97
C LEU A 189 -16.06 -2.30 -11.32
N GLU A 190 -15.72 -2.56 -12.57
CA GLU A 190 -15.11 -3.85 -12.95
C GLU A 190 -13.73 -4.05 -12.28
N ILE A 191 -12.94 -3.00 -12.10
CA ILE A 191 -11.68 -3.07 -11.34
C ILE A 191 -11.93 -3.55 -9.90
N ALA A 192 -12.91 -2.96 -9.22
CA ALA A 192 -13.25 -3.33 -7.85
C ALA A 192 -13.76 -4.77 -7.75
N LYS A 193 -14.62 -5.20 -8.69
CA LYS A 193 -15.14 -6.57 -8.76
C LYS A 193 -14.03 -7.59 -9.02
N ASP A 194 -13.10 -7.29 -9.93
CA ASP A 194 -11.99 -8.18 -10.23
C ASP A 194 -11.04 -8.28 -9.03
N TYR A 195 -10.73 -7.15 -8.39
CA TYR A 195 -9.93 -7.13 -7.17
C TYR A 195 -10.56 -7.98 -6.07
N TYR A 196 -11.87 -7.81 -5.82
CA TYR A 196 -12.60 -8.64 -4.87
C TYR A 196 -12.52 -10.13 -5.21
N ARG A 197 -12.68 -10.50 -6.50
CA ARG A 197 -12.55 -11.88 -6.98
C ARG A 197 -11.15 -12.44 -6.71
N GLN A 198 -10.10 -11.67 -6.99
CA GLN A 198 -8.72 -12.11 -6.76
C GLN A 198 -8.44 -12.38 -5.28
N ILE A 199 -8.95 -11.55 -4.36
CA ILE A 199 -8.79 -11.76 -2.92
C ILE A 199 -9.28 -13.16 -2.51
N TYR A 200 -10.52 -13.50 -2.82
CA TYR A 200 -11.07 -14.78 -2.32
C TYR A 200 -10.63 -15.99 -3.14
N GLN A 201 -10.28 -15.83 -4.41
CA GLN A 201 -9.83 -16.95 -5.25
C GLN A 201 -8.33 -17.25 -5.12
N LYS A 202 -7.49 -16.27 -4.90
CA LYS A 202 -6.02 -16.40 -4.97
C LYS A 202 -5.31 -15.92 -3.70
N ASP A 203 -5.52 -14.66 -3.33
CA ASP A 203 -4.66 -13.99 -2.35
C ASP A 203 -4.81 -14.60 -0.95
N ILE A 204 -6.02 -15.01 -0.56
CA ILE A 204 -6.27 -15.57 0.78
C ILE A 204 -5.53 -16.90 1.02
N SER A 205 -5.27 -17.67 -0.04
CA SER A 205 -4.47 -18.91 0.05
C SER A 205 -2.97 -18.64 -0.09
N ALA A 206 -2.59 -17.53 -0.74
CA ALA A 206 -1.20 -17.16 -0.94
C ALA A 206 -0.52 -16.60 0.33
N ILE A 207 -1.28 -16.19 1.36
CA ILE A 207 -0.76 -15.59 2.59
C ILE A 207 0.18 -16.55 3.34
N ASP A 208 -0.19 -17.81 3.42
CA ASP A 208 0.52 -18.85 4.20
C ASP A 208 0.64 -20.19 3.44
N GLY A 209 0.29 -20.20 2.16
CA GLY A 209 0.33 -21.40 1.31
C GLY A 209 -0.76 -22.43 1.60
N VAL A 210 -1.67 -22.16 2.54
CA VAL A 210 -2.78 -23.04 2.86
C VAL A 210 -3.90 -22.89 1.83
N ASN A 211 -4.21 -23.96 1.13
CA ASN A 211 -5.31 -23.96 0.16
C ASN A 211 -6.66 -23.81 0.89
N ARG A 212 -7.34 -22.70 0.66
CA ARG A 212 -8.65 -22.38 1.26
C ARG A 212 -9.75 -22.48 0.23
N ASN A 213 -10.93 -22.93 0.67
CA ASN A 213 -12.10 -22.94 -0.20
C ASN A 213 -12.52 -21.50 -0.54
N PRO A 214 -12.52 -21.09 -1.83
CA PRO A 214 -12.85 -19.72 -2.24
C PRO A 214 -14.28 -19.30 -1.82
N GLU A 215 -15.25 -20.20 -1.81
CA GLU A 215 -16.62 -19.86 -1.41
C GLU A 215 -16.72 -19.53 0.08
N TRP A 216 -15.96 -20.22 0.92
CA TRP A 216 -15.89 -19.87 2.33
C TRP A 216 -15.21 -18.51 2.56
N ALA A 217 -14.17 -18.23 1.79
CA ALA A 217 -13.51 -16.93 1.82
C ALA A 217 -14.45 -15.81 1.36
N ARG A 218 -15.19 -16.03 0.30
CA ARG A 218 -16.21 -15.11 -0.22
C ARG A 218 -17.31 -14.83 0.81
N THR A 219 -17.85 -15.88 1.43
CA THR A 219 -18.89 -15.75 2.46
C THR A 219 -18.37 -14.99 3.69
N LEU A 220 -17.12 -15.22 4.09
CA LEU A 220 -16.49 -14.49 5.18
C LEU A 220 -16.35 -13.01 4.86
N LEU A 221 -15.91 -12.64 3.65
CA LEU A 221 -15.82 -11.25 3.21
C LEU A 221 -17.19 -10.56 3.21
N TRP A 222 -18.25 -11.25 2.80
CA TRP A 222 -19.61 -10.71 2.89
C TRP A 222 -20.06 -10.50 4.32
N SER A 223 -19.75 -11.41 5.22
CA SER A 223 -20.07 -11.23 6.64
C SER A 223 -19.31 -10.05 7.24
N TYR A 224 -18.04 -9.86 6.87
CA TYR A 224 -17.29 -8.67 7.25
C TYR A 224 -17.95 -7.39 6.72
N ALA A 225 -18.32 -7.34 5.45
CA ALA A 225 -18.95 -6.17 4.83
C ALA A 225 -20.26 -5.76 5.51
N ARG A 226 -21.11 -6.74 5.88
CA ARG A 226 -22.37 -6.48 6.61
C ARG A 226 -22.16 -5.93 8.02
N ASN A 227 -21.05 -6.30 8.65
CA ASN A 227 -20.76 -5.94 10.02
C ASN A 227 -19.74 -4.78 10.12
N MET A 228 -19.33 -4.19 8.99
CA MET A 228 -18.43 -3.06 8.98
C MET A 228 -19.09 -1.84 9.64
N ALA A 229 -18.31 -1.07 10.40
CA ALA A 229 -18.77 0.09 11.17
C ALA A 229 -19.91 -0.22 12.17
N THR A 230 -20.01 -1.47 12.64
CA THR A 230 -20.93 -1.88 13.70
C THR A 230 -20.18 -2.32 14.95
N THR A 231 -20.90 -2.50 16.05
CA THR A 231 -20.36 -3.07 17.31
C THR A 231 -20.37 -4.61 17.35
N ALA A 232 -20.54 -5.24 16.18
CA ALA A 232 -20.64 -6.69 16.09
C ALA A 232 -19.38 -7.39 16.62
N LYS A 233 -19.54 -8.37 17.48
CA LYS A 233 -18.43 -9.17 18.00
C LYS A 233 -17.93 -10.14 16.93
N ARG A 234 -16.63 -10.47 16.95
CA ARG A 234 -16.01 -11.46 16.05
C ARG A 234 -16.83 -12.75 15.91
N LYS A 235 -17.43 -13.23 17.02
CA LYS A 235 -18.29 -14.42 17.04
C LYS A 235 -19.48 -14.29 16.07
N ASN A 236 -20.08 -13.10 15.97
CA ASN A 236 -21.24 -12.88 15.10
C ASN A 236 -20.84 -12.96 13.62
N ILE A 237 -19.66 -12.42 13.25
CA ILE A 237 -19.12 -12.50 11.90
C ILE A 237 -18.90 -13.96 11.46
N PHE A 238 -18.42 -14.81 12.38
CA PHE A 238 -18.22 -16.22 12.10
C PHE A 238 -19.52 -17.04 12.08
N SER A 239 -20.54 -16.67 12.86
CA SER A 239 -21.83 -17.38 12.88
C SER A 239 -22.71 -17.03 11.69
N ASP A 240 -22.65 -15.79 11.20
CA ASP A 240 -23.37 -15.31 10.01
C ASP A 240 -23.00 -16.12 8.75
N ARG A 241 -21.83 -16.74 8.72
CA ARG A 241 -21.37 -17.66 7.68
C ARG A 241 -22.25 -18.89 7.50
N LYS A 242 -23.03 -19.29 8.52
CA LYS A 242 -23.89 -20.47 8.48
C LYS A 242 -25.28 -20.19 7.89
N SER A 243 -25.61 -18.94 7.60
CA SER A 243 -26.95 -18.49 7.20
C SER A 243 -27.05 -18.18 5.70
N VAL A 244 -26.07 -18.61 4.87
CA VAL A 244 -26.04 -18.43 3.41
C VAL A 244 -25.89 -19.78 2.73
#